data_eb60094a4712a0e4bddf2afb7906de67
#
_entry.id   eb60094a4712a0e4bddf2afb7906de67
#
_cell.length_a   1.000
_cell.length_b   1.000
_cell.length_c   1.000
_cell.angle_alpha   90.00
_cell.angle_beta   90.00
_cell.angle_gamma   90.00
#
_symmetry.space_group_name_H-M   'P 1'
#
loop_
_entity.id
_entity.type
_entity.pdbx_description
1 polymer ?
#
loop_
_entity_poly.entity_id
_entity_poly.type
_entity_poly.pdbx_seq_one_letter_code
_entity_poly.pdbx_strand_id
1 'polypeptide(L)'
;MSRCNFTLRMDRRDFLAGALSVPLLSLFRGDAEAQSMPTSAGPWIPLFNGRNFDGLDFFQQDVGTTDKMNAAVVHDGMIHLLGPRYTGGERAPNGHVVTQREYSNYHLRVEYRFGERRFEPRLLAKRNSGILYHMFPERDRVWPNCIEFQLQESDVGDAICVNTRCWPRMDQGGTPAWPNNPATTPRPSFPPPENPRPALERQAVLKLGNFEKLDDWNTVELIALGDKAAHIVNGRIVNSLYELVAQDTTDRNVYRPLSKGRIAVEIEGAEIMFRKVDIRLFT
;
A
#
# COMPACT_ATOMS: atom_id res chain seq x y z
N MET A 1 -53.86 -9.83 28.67
CA MET A 1 -52.85 -9.87 27.60
C MET A 1 -52.06 -8.59 27.70
N SER A 2 -50.94 -8.63 28.39
CA SER A 2 -50.11 -7.46 28.70
C SER A 2 -48.90 -7.47 27.81
N ARG A 3 -48.68 -6.42 27.04
CA ARG A 3 -47.48 -6.21 26.24
C ARG A 3 -46.45 -5.42 27.05
N CYS A 4 -45.36 -6.05 27.44
CA CYS A 4 -44.20 -5.33 27.96
C CYS A 4 -43.36 -4.75 26.83
N ASN A 5 -43.34 -3.43 26.73
CA ASN A 5 -42.36 -2.70 25.93
C ASN A 5 -41.12 -2.43 26.78
N PHE A 6 -40.01 -3.05 26.44
CA PHE A 6 -38.69 -2.70 26.98
C PHE A 6 -38.00 -1.70 26.00
N THR A 7 -37.98 -0.44 26.39
CA THR A 7 -37.21 0.59 25.69
C THR A 7 -35.88 0.75 26.42
N LEU A 8 -34.80 0.21 25.85
CA LEU A 8 -33.43 0.50 26.30
C LEU A 8 -33.03 1.89 25.79
N ARG A 9 -33.01 2.88 26.68
CA ARG A 9 -32.32 4.16 26.47
C ARG A 9 -30.83 3.93 26.65
N MET A 10 -30.06 3.98 25.57
CA MET A 10 -28.61 4.08 25.63
C MET A 10 -28.23 5.56 25.81
N ASP A 11 -27.53 5.83 26.90
CA ASP A 11 -27.00 7.14 27.24
C ASP A 11 -25.78 7.46 26.35
N ARG A 12 -25.70 8.71 25.85
CA ARG A 12 -24.71 9.18 24.88
C ARG A 12 -23.32 9.53 25.47
N ARG A 13 -22.99 9.06 26.66
CA ARG A 13 -21.78 9.50 27.38
C ARG A 13 -20.63 8.51 27.50
N ASP A 14 -20.74 7.29 26.97
CA ASP A 14 -19.70 6.26 27.10
C ASP A 14 -18.91 5.99 25.82
N PHE A 15 -18.76 6.99 24.93
CA PHE A 15 -17.85 6.93 23.78
C PHE A 15 -16.57 7.69 24.07
N LEU A 16 -15.83 7.29 25.10
CA LEU A 16 -14.48 7.77 25.34
C LEU A 16 -13.50 6.60 25.45
N ALA A 17 -12.53 6.63 24.50
CA ALA A 17 -11.22 5.99 24.59
C ALA A 17 -11.21 4.45 24.74
N GLY A 18 -11.64 3.76 23.72
CA GLY A 18 -11.19 2.41 23.44
C GLY A 18 -10.51 2.38 22.09
N ALA A 19 -9.21 2.70 22.01
CA ALA A 19 -8.39 2.24 20.91
C ALA A 19 -8.44 0.70 20.98
N LEU A 20 -9.35 0.09 20.22
CA LEU A 20 -9.38 -1.34 20.00
C LEU A 20 -8.06 -1.69 19.28
N SER A 21 -7.03 -1.93 20.08
CA SER A 21 -5.92 -2.75 19.66
C SER A 21 -6.51 -4.13 19.43
N VAL A 22 -7.01 -4.38 18.21
CA VAL A 22 -7.32 -5.75 17.80
C VAL A 22 -6.01 -6.51 17.98
N PRO A 23 -5.93 -7.49 18.88
CA PRO A 23 -4.71 -8.23 19.04
C PRO A 23 -4.42 -8.88 17.70
N LEU A 24 -3.23 -8.65 17.15
CA LEU A 24 -2.74 -9.21 15.88
C LEU A 24 -2.95 -10.76 15.85
N LEU A 25 -3.00 -11.40 17.00
CA LEU A 25 -3.23 -12.83 17.17
C LEU A 25 -4.61 -13.33 16.70
N SER A 26 -5.65 -12.49 16.67
CA SER A 26 -6.99 -12.94 16.26
C SER A 26 -7.19 -13.04 14.76
N LEU A 27 -6.30 -12.43 13.98
CA LEU A 27 -6.34 -12.47 12.51
C LEU A 27 -5.74 -13.75 11.91
N PHE A 28 -5.12 -14.63 12.74
CA PHE A 28 -4.27 -15.72 12.26
C PHE A 28 -4.66 -17.11 12.79
N ARG A 29 -5.91 -17.35 13.11
CA ARG A 29 -6.39 -18.69 13.47
C ARG A 29 -6.75 -19.51 12.23
N GLY A 30 -5.87 -20.42 11.86
CA GLY A 30 -6.10 -21.49 10.87
C GLY A 30 -4.98 -22.52 10.97
N ASP A 31 -5.36 -23.79 11.15
CA ASP A 31 -4.52 -24.91 11.54
C ASP A 31 -3.40 -25.27 10.56
N ALA A 32 -2.30 -25.74 11.14
CA ALA A 32 -1.20 -26.58 10.66
C ALA A 32 -0.13 -25.97 9.76
N GLU A 33 1.09 -26.00 10.27
CA GLU A 33 2.36 -25.59 9.66
C GLU A 33 2.42 -24.12 9.18
N ALA A 34 1.93 -23.26 10.02
CA ALA A 34 2.26 -21.86 9.96
C ALA A 34 3.79 -21.73 10.17
N GLN A 35 4.52 -21.20 9.22
CA GLN A 35 5.70 -20.43 9.60
C GLN A 35 5.22 -19.54 10.75
N SER A 36 5.72 -19.82 11.96
CA SER A 36 5.28 -19.11 13.16
C SER A 36 5.34 -17.62 12.88
N MET A 37 4.19 -16.93 13.01
CA MET A 37 4.21 -15.48 12.98
C MET A 37 5.31 -15.01 13.92
N PRO A 38 6.08 -13.99 13.56
CA PRO A 38 7.02 -13.40 14.48
C PRO A 38 6.28 -13.05 15.76
N THR A 39 6.72 -13.62 16.87
CA THR A 39 6.02 -13.51 18.15
C THR A 39 6.14 -12.12 18.77
N SER A 40 6.99 -11.28 18.20
CA SER A 40 7.17 -9.89 18.63
C SER A 40 7.26 -8.94 17.44
N ALA A 41 6.57 -7.82 17.54
CA ALA A 41 6.77 -6.67 16.67
C ALA A 41 7.53 -5.61 17.47
N GLY A 42 8.56 -5.02 16.88
CA GLY A 42 9.27 -3.87 17.43
C GLY A 42 8.37 -2.65 17.61
N PRO A 43 8.90 -1.57 18.18
CA PRO A 43 8.17 -0.31 18.29
C PRO A 43 7.88 0.27 16.90
N TRP A 44 6.88 1.15 16.82
CA TRP A 44 6.65 1.95 15.63
C TRP A 44 7.78 2.95 15.43
N ILE A 45 8.31 3.00 14.23
CA ILE A 45 9.40 3.88 13.81
C ILE A 45 8.84 4.75 12.67
N PRO A 46 8.89 6.08 12.77
CA PRO A 46 8.47 6.94 11.68
C PRO A 46 9.47 6.83 10.51
N LEU A 47 8.98 6.53 9.30
CA LEU A 47 9.74 6.66 8.06
C LEU A 47 9.79 8.10 7.58
N PHE A 48 8.80 8.90 7.97
CA PHE A 48 8.74 10.34 7.76
C PHE A 48 8.75 11.06 9.12
N ASN A 49 9.70 11.98 9.30
CA ASN A 49 9.95 12.65 10.59
C ASN A 49 9.01 13.83 10.86
N GLY A 50 8.10 14.18 9.96
CA GLY A 50 7.19 15.33 10.07
C GLY A 50 7.83 16.70 9.79
N ARG A 51 9.11 16.79 9.42
CA ARG A 51 9.85 18.07 9.29
C ARG A 51 10.49 18.26 7.92
N ASN A 52 11.08 17.21 7.36
CA ASN A 52 11.81 17.22 6.11
C ASN A 52 11.87 15.81 5.51
N PHE A 53 12.56 15.66 4.39
CA PHE A 53 12.71 14.38 3.68
C PHE A 53 14.00 13.62 4.10
N ASP A 54 14.55 13.83 5.29
CA ASP A 54 15.69 13.04 5.77
C ASP A 54 15.36 11.55 5.77
N GLY A 55 16.22 10.74 5.14
CA GLY A 55 16.01 9.30 4.93
C GLY A 55 15.11 8.93 3.75
N LEU A 56 14.63 9.94 3.00
CA LEU A 56 13.81 9.77 1.81
C LEU A 56 14.50 10.39 0.59
N ASP A 57 14.34 9.76 -0.56
CA ASP A 57 14.75 10.27 -1.88
C ASP A 57 13.51 10.69 -2.67
N PHE A 58 13.69 11.60 -3.60
CA PHE A 58 12.68 12.03 -4.56
C PHE A 58 13.05 11.57 -5.97
N PHE A 59 12.05 11.19 -6.76
CA PHE A 59 12.19 11.04 -8.20
C PHE A 59 10.89 11.45 -8.89
N GLN A 60 11.02 12.17 -10.00
CA GLN A 60 9.89 12.50 -10.87
C GLN A 60 10.32 12.37 -12.34
N GLN A 61 9.47 11.78 -13.15
CA GLN A 61 9.69 11.58 -14.57
C GLN A 61 9.95 12.94 -15.25
N ASP A 62 10.91 12.97 -16.16
CA ASP A 62 11.32 14.17 -16.91
C ASP A 62 11.92 15.30 -16.03
N VAL A 63 11.97 15.13 -14.72
CA VAL A 63 12.53 16.10 -13.76
C VAL A 63 13.80 15.57 -13.09
N GLY A 64 13.83 14.27 -12.78
CA GLY A 64 14.94 13.58 -12.11
C GLY A 64 14.78 13.54 -10.59
N THR A 65 15.92 13.53 -9.89
CA THR A 65 15.98 13.29 -8.42
C THR A 65 15.94 14.57 -7.58
N THR A 66 15.80 15.74 -8.20
CA THR A 66 15.69 17.02 -7.51
C THR A 66 14.32 17.62 -7.78
N ASP A 67 13.53 17.85 -6.74
CA ASP A 67 12.23 18.50 -6.87
C ASP A 67 12.39 20.00 -7.21
N LYS A 68 12.29 20.34 -8.48
CA LYS A 68 12.38 21.73 -8.99
C LYS A 68 11.02 22.43 -9.03
N MET A 69 9.94 21.70 -8.83
CA MET A 69 8.58 22.20 -9.01
C MET A 69 7.75 22.18 -7.73
N ASN A 70 8.36 21.87 -6.58
CA ASN A 70 7.66 21.67 -5.31
C ASN A 70 6.51 20.64 -5.42
N ALA A 71 6.77 19.55 -6.15
CA ALA A 71 5.83 18.46 -6.32
C ALA A 71 5.62 17.69 -5.01
N ALA A 72 6.63 17.68 -4.15
CA ALA A 72 6.60 17.12 -2.82
C ALA A 72 7.11 18.15 -1.81
N VAL A 73 6.26 18.59 -0.89
CA VAL A 73 6.65 19.55 0.16
C VAL A 73 6.26 19.02 1.54
N VAL A 74 6.99 19.42 2.57
CA VAL A 74 6.57 19.19 3.94
C VAL A 74 5.82 20.44 4.42
N HIS A 75 4.61 20.23 4.90
CA HIS A 75 3.73 21.28 5.42
C HIS A 75 2.88 20.74 6.57
N ASP A 76 2.84 21.45 7.68
CA ASP A 76 2.08 21.08 8.89
C ASP A 76 2.31 19.63 9.37
N GLY A 77 3.57 19.17 9.32
CA GLY A 77 3.92 17.82 9.73
C GLY A 77 3.51 16.72 8.74
N MET A 78 3.13 17.09 7.51
CA MET A 78 2.67 16.18 6.47
C MET A 78 3.57 16.25 5.23
N ILE A 79 3.69 15.13 4.51
CA ILE A 79 4.10 15.12 3.10
C ILE A 79 2.88 15.58 2.30
N HIS A 80 3.01 16.65 1.55
CA HIS A 80 1.98 17.20 0.68
C HIS A 80 2.46 17.11 -0.77
N LEU A 81 1.88 16.21 -1.53
CA LEU A 81 2.18 16.01 -2.94
C LEU A 81 1.22 16.81 -3.81
N LEU A 82 1.75 17.52 -4.81
CA LEU A 82 1.01 18.35 -5.78
C LEU A 82 0.06 19.37 -5.12
N GLY A 83 0.43 19.84 -3.93
CA GLY A 83 -0.33 20.84 -3.17
C GLY A 83 -0.23 22.25 -3.76
N PRO A 84 -0.72 23.28 -3.02
CA PRO A 84 -0.75 24.67 -3.52
C PRO A 84 0.62 25.26 -3.88
N ARG A 85 1.71 24.68 -3.39
CA ARG A 85 3.08 25.11 -3.71
C ARG A 85 3.62 24.55 -5.01
N TYR A 86 2.93 23.60 -5.65
CA TYR A 86 3.36 23.02 -6.91
C TYR A 86 3.36 24.05 -8.03
N THR A 87 4.50 24.18 -8.73
CA THR A 87 4.75 25.21 -9.76
C THR A 87 4.84 24.65 -11.17
N GLY A 88 4.62 23.35 -11.39
CA GLY A 88 4.75 22.69 -12.69
C GLY A 88 3.58 22.91 -13.65
N GLY A 89 2.63 23.79 -13.33
CA GLY A 89 1.49 24.12 -14.19
C GLY A 89 0.38 23.06 -14.16
N GLU A 90 -0.28 22.85 -15.29
CA GLU A 90 -1.45 21.96 -15.41
C GLU A 90 -1.08 20.48 -15.48
N ARG A 91 0.14 20.15 -15.89
CA ARG A 91 0.64 18.78 -16.00
C ARG A 91 1.52 18.42 -14.80
N ALA A 92 1.27 17.27 -14.21
CA ALA A 92 2.14 16.70 -13.17
C ALA A 92 2.74 15.38 -13.70
N PRO A 93 4.04 15.34 -14.02
CA PRO A 93 4.72 14.08 -14.30
C PRO A 93 4.65 13.14 -13.11
N ASN A 94 4.52 11.84 -13.38
CA ASN A 94 4.51 10.81 -12.33
C ASN A 94 5.85 10.73 -11.62
N GLY A 95 5.83 10.33 -10.36
CA GLY A 95 7.03 10.23 -9.55
C GLY A 95 6.75 9.60 -8.19
N HIS A 96 7.70 9.70 -7.29
CA HIS A 96 7.55 9.17 -5.94
C HIS A 96 8.51 9.83 -4.94
N VAL A 97 8.15 9.74 -3.67
CA VAL A 97 9.05 9.95 -2.53
C VAL A 97 9.29 8.58 -1.89
N VAL A 98 10.55 8.15 -1.80
CA VAL A 98 10.94 6.77 -1.51
C VAL A 98 11.96 6.68 -0.39
N THR A 99 11.88 5.65 0.46
CA THR A 99 12.86 5.39 1.50
C THR A 99 14.25 5.11 0.90
N GLN A 100 15.30 5.63 1.54
CA GLN A 100 16.69 5.31 1.16
C GLN A 100 17.05 3.86 1.52
N ARG A 101 16.42 3.33 2.57
CA ARG A 101 16.65 1.97 3.08
C ARG A 101 15.62 1.00 2.50
N GLU A 102 16.04 -0.27 2.39
CA GLU A 102 15.15 -1.40 2.11
C GLU A 102 14.62 -2.00 3.42
N TYR A 103 13.43 -2.57 3.34
CA TYR A 103 12.75 -3.21 4.47
C TYR A 103 12.23 -4.59 4.08
N SER A 104 12.24 -5.50 5.04
CA SER A 104 11.63 -6.84 4.97
C SER A 104 10.94 -7.14 6.30
N ASN A 105 9.95 -8.02 6.30
CA ASN A 105 9.23 -8.45 7.50
C ASN A 105 8.77 -7.28 8.38
N TYR A 106 7.75 -6.59 7.92
CA TYR A 106 7.28 -5.37 8.58
C TYR A 106 5.76 -5.23 8.53
N HIS A 107 5.28 -4.36 9.42
CA HIS A 107 3.95 -3.78 9.37
C HIS A 107 4.12 -2.27 9.15
N LEU A 108 3.65 -1.79 8.00
CA LEU A 108 3.59 -0.38 7.64
C LEU A 108 2.20 0.17 7.93
N ARG A 109 2.11 1.39 8.44
CA ARG A 109 0.86 2.13 8.60
C ARG A 109 1.02 3.51 7.99
N VAL A 110 0.07 3.88 7.13
CA VAL A 110 0.05 5.17 6.45
C VAL A 110 -1.31 5.82 6.65
N GLU A 111 -1.32 7.08 7.04
CA GLU A 111 -2.54 7.90 7.05
C GLU A 111 -2.48 8.91 5.91
N TYR A 112 -3.48 8.88 5.03
CA TYR A 112 -3.56 9.75 3.86
C TYR A 112 -4.94 10.39 3.69
N ARG A 113 -4.98 11.49 2.95
CA ARG A 113 -6.20 12.13 2.46
C ARG A 113 -5.92 12.79 1.11
N PHE A 114 -6.82 12.63 0.16
CA PHE A 114 -6.77 13.40 -1.08
C PHE A 114 -7.14 14.87 -0.84
N GLY A 115 -6.49 15.77 -1.61
CA GLY A 115 -6.91 17.15 -1.78
C GLY A 115 -7.83 17.31 -2.99
N GLU A 116 -8.07 18.55 -3.40
CA GLU A 116 -9.02 18.85 -4.48
C GLU A 116 -8.36 18.94 -5.86
N ARG A 117 -7.06 19.24 -5.90
CA ARG A 117 -6.33 19.51 -7.15
C ARG A 117 -6.09 18.25 -7.95
N ARG A 118 -6.28 18.37 -9.26
CA ARG A 118 -6.00 17.32 -10.24
C ARG A 118 -5.18 17.90 -11.37
N PHE A 119 -4.39 17.08 -12.03
CA PHE A 119 -3.43 17.49 -13.05
C PHE A 119 -3.51 16.59 -14.27
N GLU A 120 -3.17 17.14 -15.44
CA GLU A 120 -3.04 16.33 -16.65
C GLU A 120 -1.97 15.22 -16.48
N PRO A 121 -2.27 14.04 -17.03
CA PRO A 121 -3.38 13.67 -17.91
C PRO A 121 -4.64 13.17 -17.16
N ARG A 122 -4.76 13.38 -15.84
CA ARG A 122 -5.80 12.79 -14.99
C ARG A 122 -6.85 13.80 -14.48
N LEU A 123 -7.01 14.96 -15.10
CA LEU A 123 -7.95 16.00 -14.67
C LEU A 123 -9.38 15.48 -14.42
N LEU A 124 -9.89 14.62 -15.30
CA LEU A 124 -11.24 14.05 -15.21
C LEU A 124 -11.26 12.59 -14.71
N ALA A 125 -10.09 12.03 -14.41
CA ALA A 125 -9.99 10.68 -13.89
C ALA A 125 -10.17 10.66 -12.36
N LYS A 126 -10.31 9.47 -11.79
CA LYS A 126 -10.23 9.24 -10.34
C LYS A 126 -8.91 9.80 -9.80
N ARG A 127 -8.93 10.42 -8.62
CA ARG A 127 -7.69 10.81 -7.92
C ARG A 127 -6.87 9.55 -7.69
N ASN A 128 -5.57 9.62 -7.95
CA ASN A 128 -4.69 8.47 -7.89
C ASN A 128 -3.40 8.77 -7.15
N SER A 129 -2.93 7.78 -6.45
CA SER A 129 -1.65 7.65 -5.78
C SER A 129 -1.47 6.20 -5.40
N GLY A 130 -0.33 5.83 -4.85
CA GLY A 130 -0.05 4.47 -4.39
C GLY A 130 1.02 4.43 -3.31
N ILE A 131 1.12 3.27 -2.66
CA ILE A 131 2.27 2.93 -1.82
C ILE A 131 3.01 1.80 -2.54
N LEU A 132 4.19 2.13 -3.10
CA LEU A 132 5.05 1.11 -3.69
C LEU A 132 5.80 0.40 -2.57
N TYR A 133 5.83 -0.93 -2.59
CA TYR A 133 6.57 -1.70 -1.62
C TYR A 133 7.39 -2.81 -2.28
N HIS A 134 8.40 -3.28 -1.57
CA HIS A 134 9.45 -4.15 -2.13
C HIS A 134 10.02 -3.61 -3.44
N MET A 135 10.06 -2.28 -3.54
CA MET A 135 10.52 -1.56 -4.71
C MET A 135 12.03 -1.72 -4.89
N PHE A 136 12.45 -2.08 -6.09
CA PHE A 136 13.85 -2.21 -6.46
C PHE A 136 14.59 -0.86 -6.40
N PRO A 137 15.92 -0.87 -6.26
CA PRO A 137 16.69 0.33 -5.96
C PRO A 137 16.97 1.25 -7.14
N GLU A 138 16.50 0.94 -8.35
CA GLU A 138 16.70 1.81 -9.52
C GLU A 138 16.12 3.20 -9.28
N ARG A 139 16.89 4.23 -9.65
CA ARG A 139 16.57 5.63 -9.36
C ARG A 139 16.18 6.45 -10.60
N ASP A 140 16.13 5.81 -11.77
CA ASP A 140 15.87 6.44 -13.06
C ASP A 140 14.50 6.06 -13.65
N ARG A 141 13.63 5.46 -12.81
CA ARG A 141 12.31 4.97 -13.22
C ARG A 141 11.25 5.40 -12.22
N VAL A 142 10.07 5.74 -12.75
CA VAL A 142 8.88 5.97 -11.92
C VAL A 142 8.48 4.68 -11.24
N TRP A 143 8.45 3.58 -11.99
CA TRP A 143 8.06 2.26 -11.51
C TRP A 143 9.18 1.23 -11.75
N PRO A 144 10.17 1.10 -10.87
CA PRO A 144 11.00 -0.09 -10.79
C PRO A 144 10.15 -1.34 -10.49
N ASN A 145 10.75 -2.53 -10.51
CA ASN A 145 10.03 -3.71 -10.06
C ASN A 145 9.50 -3.48 -8.63
N CYS A 146 8.20 -3.58 -8.43
CA CYS A 146 7.54 -3.34 -7.15
C CYS A 146 6.13 -3.93 -7.13
N ILE A 147 5.51 -3.93 -5.98
CA ILE A 147 4.06 -4.06 -5.84
C ILE A 147 3.53 -2.74 -5.31
N GLU A 148 2.45 -2.27 -5.89
CA GLU A 148 1.75 -1.09 -5.46
C GLU A 148 0.52 -1.49 -4.64
N PHE A 149 0.39 -0.93 -3.45
CA PHE A 149 -0.86 -0.84 -2.73
C PHE A 149 -1.60 0.37 -3.28
N GLN A 150 -2.56 0.14 -4.15
CA GLN A 150 -3.30 1.18 -4.85
C GLN A 150 -4.07 2.09 -3.91
N LEU A 151 -3.94 3.40 -4.08
CA LEU A 151 -4.72 4.42 -3.37
C LEU A 151 -5.74 5.13 -4.27
N GLN A 152 -5.95 4.68 -5.51
CA GLN A 152 -6.94 5.30 -6.41
C GLN A 152 -8.35 5.25 -5.81
N GLU A 153 -9.11 6.35 -5.95
CA GLU A 153 -10.51 6.45 -5.51
C GLU A 153 -11.33 5.25 -5.98
N SER A 154 -12.04 4.61 -5.05
CA SER A 154 -12.83 3.40 -5.22
C SER A 154 -12.02 2.10 -5.42
N ASP A 155 -10.71 2.19 -5.60
CA ASP A 155 -9.84 1.03 -5.86
C ASP A 155 -8.77 0.85 -4.77
N VAL A 156 -8.91 1.56 -3.63
CA VAL A 156 -7.95 1.51 -2.51
C VAL A 156 -7.83 0.11 -1.94
N GLY A 157 -6.62 -0.45 -2.02
CA GLY A 157 -6.33 -1.80 -1.55
C GLY A 157 -6.10 -2.82 -2.67
N ASP A 158 -6.33 -2.48 -3.94
CA ASP A 158 -5.88 -3.31 -5.06
C ASP A 158 -4.36 -3.48 -4.99
N ALA A 159 -3.86 -4.60 -5.49
CA ALA A 159 -2.43 -4.81 -5.67
C ALA A 159 -2.08 -4.72 -7.14
N ILE A 160 -1.27 -3.73 -7.51
CA ILE A 160 -0.74 -3.57 -8.87
C ILE A 160 0.70 -4.06 -8.88
N CYS A 161 0.94 -5.14 -9.60
CA CYS A 161 2.25 -5.74 -9.74
C CYS A 161 2.97 -5.16 -10.95
N VAL A 162 4.12 -4.53 -10.74
CA VAL A 162 4.96 -3.91 -11.79
C VAL A 162 6.20 -4.76 -12.00
N ASN A 163 6.28 -5.50 -13.10
CA ASN A 163 7.30 -6.54 -13.38
C ASN A 163 7.42 -7.55 -12.21
N THR A 164 6.34 -7.73 -11.48
CA THR A 164 6.21 -8.65 -10.35
C THR A 164 4.94 -9.46 -10.53
N ARG A 165 4.78 -10.49 -9.73
CA ARG A 165 3.54 -11.30 -9.68
C ARG A 165 3.25 -11.69 -8.26
N CYS A 166 1.97 -11.89 -7.98
CA CYS A 166 1.50 -12.46 -6.72
C CYS A 166 0.15 -13.16 -6.96
N TRP A 167 -0.27 -13.95 -5.98
CA TRP A 167 -1.55 -14.67 -6.04
C TRP A 167 -2.41 -14.27 -4.86
N PRO A 168 -3.72 -14.05 -5.08
CA PRO A 168 -4.64 -13.75 -4.01
C PRO A 168 -4.89 -14.99 -3.14
N ARG A 169 -5.14 -14.78 -1.85
CA ARG A 169 -5.58 -15.80 -0.92
C ARG A 169 -6.90 -15.41 -0.28
N MET A 170 -7.84 -16.32 -0.33
CA MET A 170 -9.15 -16.18 0.32
C MET A 170 -9.41 -17.40 1.19
N ASP A 171 -10.17 -17.24 2.26
CA ASP A 171 -10.75 -18.35 3.03
C ASP A 171 -11.89 -19.04 2.25
N GLN A 172 -12.48 -20.07 2.84
CA GLN A 172 -13.59 -20.80 2.23
C GLN A 172 -14.86 -19.95 2.06
N GLY A 173 -14.97 -18.84 2.79
CA GLY A 173 -16.07 -17.87 2.67
C GLY A 173 -15.82 -16.76 1.65
N GLY A 174 -14.69 -16.80 0.92
CA GLY A 174 -14.31 -15.78 -0.06
C GLY A 174 -13.81 -14.48 0.58
N THR A 175 -13.42 -14.52 1.86
CA THR A 175 -12.83 -13.37 2.56
C THR A 175 -11.31 -13.42 2.43
N PRO A 176 -10.61 -12.29 2.20
CA PRO A 176 -9.15 -12.26 2.19
C PRO A 176 -8.61 -12.75 3.53
N ALA A 177 -7.77 -13.79 3.47
CA ALA A 177 -7.17 -14.40 4.64
C ALA A 177 -5.64 -14.37 4.53
N TRP A 178 -4.96 -14.38 5.65
CA TRP A 178 -3.51 -14.45 5.64
C TRP A 178 -3.03 -15.71 4.90
N PRO A 179 -2.09 -15.57 3.95
CA PRO A 179 -1.67 -16.68 3.08
C PRO A 179 -0.73 -17.65 3.83
N ASN A 180 -1.28 -18.56 4.60
CA ASN A 180 -0.52 -19.51 5.40
C ASN A 180 -0.17 -20.82 4.70
N ASN A 181 -0.88 -21.21 3.62
CA ASN A 181 -0.54 -22.41 2.85
C ASN A 181 -0.82 -22.24 1.35
N PRO A 182 0.19 -21.88 0.53
CA PRO A 182 0.03 -21.73 -0.91
C PRO A 182 -0.25 -23.05 -1.64
N ALA A 183 0.10 -24.21 -1.08
CA ALA A 183 -0.08 -25.50 -1.73
C ALA A 183 -1.55 -25.89 -1.92
N THR A 184 -2.48 -25.32 -1.16
CA THR A 184 -3.91 -25.60 -1.25
C THR A 184 -4.68 -24.70 -2.20
N THR A 185 -4.02 -23.68 -2.78
CA THR A 185 -4.64 -22.75 -3.73
C THR A 185 -4.09 -23.05 -5.12
N PRO A 186 -4.95 -23.37 -6.10
CA PRO A 186 -4.49 -23.60 -7.47
C PRO A 186 -3.75 -22.35 -7.97
N ARG A 187 -2.55 -22.52 -8.47
CA ARG A 187 -1.82 -21.45 -9.15
C ARG A 187 -2.48 -21.20 -10.49
N PRO A 188 -2.84 -19.96 -10.84
CA PRO A 188 -3.16 -19.63 -12.20
C PRO A 188 -1.94 -19.98 -13.07
N SER A 189 -2.08 -20.85 -14.05
CA SER A 189 -1.03 -21.09 -15.03
C SER A 189 -0.99 -19.86 -15.95
N PHE A 190 0.05 -19.06 -15.85
CA PHE A 190 0.35 -18.07 -16.88
C PHE A 190 1.14 -18.76 -17.97
N PRO A 191 0.61 -18.88 -19.20
CA PRO A 191 1.42 -19.34 -20.31
C PRO A 191 2.61 -18.38 -20.49
N PRO A 192 3.79 -18.89 -20.88
CA PRO A 192 4.87 -18.00 -21.26
C PRO A 192 4.36 -17.08 -22.37
N PRO A 193 4.73 -15.80 -22.37
CA PRO A 193 4.27 -14.85 -23.36
C PRO A 193 4.75 -15.28 -24.76
N GLU A 194 3.82 -15.43 -25.69
CA GLU A 194 4.11 -15.83 -27.08
C GLU A 194 4.82 -14.72 -27.90
N ASN A 195 4.86 -13.51 -27.37
CA ASN A 195 5.46 -12.34 -28.05
C ASN A 195 6.50 -11.65 -27.16
N PRO A 196 7.48 -10.90 -27.75
CA PRO A 196 8.37 -10.07 -26.98
C PRO A 196 7.56 -9.13 -26.09
N ARG A 197 7.78 -9.24 -24.80
CA ARG A 197 7.00 -8.56 -23.75
C ARG A 197 7.03 -7.05 -23.93
N PRO A 198 5.92 -6.36 -23.63
CA PRO A 198 5.97 -4.91 -23.46
C PRO A 198 7.08 -4.55 -22.45
N ALA A 199 7.62 -3.34 -22.60
CA ALA A 199 8.69 -2.86 -21.74
C ALA A 199 8.36 -2.92 -20.23
N LEU A 200 7.07 -2.98 -19.90
CA LEU A 200 6.53 -3.06 -18.54
C LEU A 200 5.42 -4.12 -18.48
N GLU A 201 5.57 -5.11 -17.60
CA GLU A 201 4.50 -6.08 -17.30
C GLU A 201 3.69 -5.60 -16.10
N ARG A 202 2.36 -5.63 -16.19
CA ARG A 202 1.45 -5.31 -15.09
C ARG A 202 0.44 -6.42 -14.86
N GLN A 203 0.19 -6.73 -13.59
CA GLN A 203 -0.88 -7.61 -13.12
C GLN A 203 -1.65 -6.85 -12.04
N ALA A 204 -2.96 -6.95 -12.03
CA ALA A 204 -3.78 -6.44 -10.93
C ALA A 204 -4.44 -7.60 -10.17
N VAL A 205 -4.36 -7.55 -8.85
CA VAL A 205 -5.16 -8.39 -7.94
C VAL A 205 -6.14 -7.48 -7.23
N LEU A 206 -7.41 -7.62 -7.55
CA LEU A 206 -8.45 -6.73 -7.08
C LEU A 206 -8.80 -7.02 -5.63
N LYS A 207 -9.06 -5.98 -4.88
CA LYS A 207 -9.49 -6.01 -3.48
C LYS A 207 -10.91 -6.54 -3.32
N LEU A 208 -11.25 -6.96 -2.11
CA LEU A 208 -12.62 -7.25 -1.71
C LEU A 208 -13.19 -6.17 -0.79
N GLY A 209 -14.35 -5.65 -1.19
CA GLY A 209 -15.03 -4.59 -0.46
C GLY A 209 -14.43 -3.20 -0.69
N ASN A 210 -15.16 -2.19 -0.28
CA ASN A 210 -14.75 -0.79 -0.35
C ASN A 210 -14.94 -0.13 1.01
N PHE A 211 -13.84 0.22 1.66
CA PHE A 211 -13.81 0.74 3.03
C PHE A 211 -13.11 2.10 3.14
N GLU A 212 -12.79 2.71 2.01
CA GLU A 212 -12.23 4.06 1.98
C GLU A 212 -13.27 5.13 2.30
N LYS A 213 -12.80 6.27 2.76
CA LYS A 213 -13.56 7.51 2.91
C LYS A 213 -13.02 8.50 1.87
N LEU A 214 -13.85 8.92 0.93
CA LEU A 214 -13.39 9.67 -0.25
C LEU A 214 -12.73 11.02 0.09
N ASP A 215 -13.29 11.80 1.02
CA ASP A 215 -12.84 13.15 1.32
C ASP A 215 -12.37 13.32 2.79
N ASP A 216 -12.03 12.22 3.44
CA ASP A 216 -11.55 12.20 4.81
C ASP A 216 -10.24 11.40 4.95
N TRP A 217 -9.63 11.46 6.13
CA TRP A 217 -8.45 10.69 6.45
C TRP A 217 -8.72 9.18 6.44
N ASN A 218 -7.91 8.48 5.71
CA ASN A 218 -7.88 7.01 5.69
C ASN A 218 -6.62 6.49 6.36
N THR A 219 -6.75 5.37 7.05
CA THR A 219 -5.62 4.58 7.52
C THR A 219 -5.50 3.34 6.64
N VAL A 220 -4.38 3.19 5.97
CA VAL A 220 -4.04 1.97 5.27
C VAL A 220 -2.85 1.30 5.93
N GLU A 221 -2.89 -0.03 5.98
CA GLU A 221 -1.84 -0.80 6.60
C GLU A 221 -1.40 -1.93 5.66
N LEU A 222 -0.10 -2.16 5.61
CA LEU A 222 0.52 -3.23 4.85
C LEU A 222 1.30 -4.13 5.80
N ILE A 223 0.93 -5.40 5.89
CA ILE A 223 1.74 -6.42 6.54
C ILE A 223 2.50 -7.15 5.44
N ALA A 224 3.82 -7.13 5.50
CA ALA A 224 4.71 -7.86 4.59
C ALA A 224 5.57 -8.83 5.40
N LEU A 225 5.53 -10.12 5.06
CA LEU A 225 6.27 -11.16 5.76
C LEU A 225 6.77 -12.21 4.76
N GLY A 226 8.09 -12.23 4.55
CA GLY A 226 8.70 -13.03 3.48
C GLY A 226 8.10 -12.64 2.13
N ASP A 227 7.60 -13.62 1.40
CA ASP A 227 6.94 -13.48 0.10
C ASP A 227 5.42 -13.33 0.19
N LYS A 228 4.90 -12.79 1.28
CA LYS A 228 3.47 -12.63 1.56
C LYS A 228 3.16 -11.21 1.96
N ALA A 229 1.95 -10.75 1.62
CA ALA A 229 1.46 -9.44 2.03
C ALA A 229 -0.05 -9.45 2.31
N ALA A 230 -0.48 -8.52 3.17
CA ALA A 230 -1.90 -8.22 3.37
C ALA A 230 -2.12 -6.71 3.28
N HIS A 231 -3.11 -6.30 2.50
CA HIS A 231 -3.57 -4.92 2.41
C HIS A 231 -4.78 -4.72 3.32
N ILE A 232 -4.72 -3.69 4.15
CA ILE A 232 -5.75 -3.37 5.15
C ILE A 232 -6.18 -1.92 4.92
N VAL A 233 -7.47 -1.69 4.82
CA VAL A 233 -8.06 -0.34 4.66
C VAL A 233 -9.01 -0.09 5.82
N ASN A 234 -8.74 0.94 6.60
CA ASN A 234 -9.56 1.34 7.76
C ASN A 234 -9.90 0.14 8.69
N GLY A 235 -8.88 -0.70 8.96
CA GLY A 235 -8.97 -1.88 9.83
C GLY A 235 -9.61 -3.12 9.19
N ARG A 236 -9.86 -3.13 7.87
CA ARG A 236 -10.38 -4.29 7.13
C ARG A 236 -9.35 -4.84 6.18
N ILE A 237 -9.06 -6.13 6.26
CA ILE A 237 -8.24 -6.82 5.25
C ILE A 237 -9.04 -6.84 3.96
N VAL A 238 -8.53 -6.20 2.92
CA VAL A 238 -9.17 -6.13 1.60
C VAL A 238 -8.46 -6.98 0.56
N ASN A 239 -7.19 -7.29 0.80
CA ASN A 239 -6.40 -8.14 -0.09
C ASN A 239 -5.37 -8.93 0.72
N SER A 240 -5.14 -10.17 0.33
CA SER A 240 -4.11 -11.04 0.87
C SER A 240 -3.38 -11.70 -0.28
N LEU A 241 -2.06 -11.63 -0.25
CA LEU A 241 -1.18 -12.00 -1.34
C LEU A 241 -0.13 -13.00 -0.85
N TYR A 242 0.24 -13.93 -1.71
CA TYR A 242 1.30 -14.89 -1.43
C TYR A 242 2.14 -15.16 -2.68
N GLU A 243 3.29 -15.81 -2.48
CA GLU A 243 4.27 -16.08 -3.54
C GLU A 243 4.60 -14.81 -4.34
N LEU A 244 4.95 -13.74 -3.64
CA LEU A 244 5.41 -12.53 -4.28
C LEU A 244 6.73 -12.83 -4.99
N VAL A 245 6.77 -12.60 -6.30
CA VAL A 245 7.96 -12.78 -7.12
C VAL A 245 8.19 -11.58 -8.01
N ALA A 246 9.45 -11.28 -8.26
CA ALA A 246 9.88 -10.21 -9.18
C ALA A 246 10.60 -10.80 -10.37
N GLN A 247 10.41 -10.18 -11.52
CA GLN A 247 11.16 -10.45 -12.74
C GLN A 247 12.65 -10.15 -12.52
N ASP A 248 13.50 -11.06 -12.91
CA ASP A 248 14.95 -10.85 -12.86
C ASP A 248 15.35 -9.71 -13.80
N THR A 249 16.28 -8.86 -13.37
CA THR A 249 16.70 -7.69 -14.15
C THR A 249 17.59 -8.05 -15.34
N THR A 250 18.20 -9.22 -15.34
CA THR A 250 19.08 -9.71 -16.40
C THR A 250 18.39 -10.69 -17.35
N ASP A 251 17.48 -11.51 -16.82
CA ASP A 251 16.66 -12.44 -17.61
C ASP A 251 15.18 -12.29 -17.25
N ARG A 252 14.44 -11.60 -18.10
CA ARG A 252 13.02 -11.32 -17.92
C ARG A 252 12.11 -12.56 -17.92
N ASN A 253 12.60 -13.72 -18.30
CA ASN A 253 11.86 -14.97 -18.24
C ASN A 253 11.95 -15.64 -16.87
N VAL A 254 12.86 -15.18 -16.04
CA VAL A 254 13.08 -15.71 -14.68
C VAL A 254 12.39 -14.82 -13.66
N TYR A 255 11.68 -15.42 -12.72
CA TYR A 255 11.10 -14.76 -11.56
C TYR A 255 11.77 -15.28 -10.30
N ARG A 256 12.06 -14.38 -9.36
CA ARG A 256 12.70 -14.69 -8.08
C ARG A 256 11.81 -14.23 -6.92
N PRO A 257 11.87 -14.89 -5.76
CA PRO A 257 11.11 -14.46 -4.58
C PRO A 257 11.36 -12.99 -4.28
N LEU A 258 10.28 -12.26 -3.99
CA LEU A 258 10.27 -10.84 -3.65
C LEU A 258 9.85 -10.67 -2.20
N SER A 259 10.82 -10.37 -1.31
CA SER A 259 10.59 -10.33 0.14
C SER A 259 11.13 -9.06 0.81
N LYS A 260 11.77 -8.18 0.05
CA LYS A 260 12.36 -6.93 0.56
C LYS A 260 12.44 -5.88 -0.54
N GLY A 261 12.57 -4.65 -0.13
CA GLY A 261 12.81 -3.51 -1.01
C GLY A 261 12.46 -2.20 -0.32
N ARG A 262 12.52 -1.11 -1.09
CA ARG A 262 12.19 0.22 -0.61
C ARG A 262 10.67 0.42 -0.57
N ILE A 263 10.25 1.44 0.16
CA ILE A 263 8.84 1.85 0.30
C ILE A 263 8.71 3.27 -0.22
N ALA A 264 7.71 3.53 -1.08
CA ALA A 264 7.48 4.85 -1.63
C ALA A 264 6.01 5.26 -1.53
N VAL A 265 5.76 6.57 -1.57
CA VAL A 265 4.45 7.16 -1.83
C VAL A 265 4.48 7.85 -3.20
N GLU A 266 3.44 7.66 -4.01
CA GLU A 266 3.44 8.07 -5.42
C GLU A 266 2.87 9.46 -5.65
N ILE A 267 3.44 10.12 -6.67
CA ILE A 267 2.92 11.32 -7.32
C ILE A 267 2.25 10.86 -8.62
N GLU A 268 0.91 10.90 -8.68
CA GLU A 268 0.18 10.40 -9.84
C GLU A 268 -1.02 11.27 -10.23
N GLY A 269 -0.76 12.54 -10.47
CA GLY A 269 -1.70 13.49 -11.04
C GLY A 269 -2.81 13.97 -10.11
N ALA A 270 -2.74 13.66 -8.81
CA ALA A 270 -3.69 14.15 -7.81
C ALA A 270 -2.97 14.72 -6.59
N GLU A 271 -3.57 15.76 -6.01
CA GLU A 271 -3.15 16.27 -4.70
C GLU A 271 -3.44 15.25 -3.61
N ILE A 272 -2.43 14.94 -2.80
CA ILE A 272 -2.57 14.01 -1.68
C ILE A 272 -1.65 14.40 -0.53
N MET A 273 -2.12 14.16 0.69
CA MET A 273 -1.38 14.42 1.92
C MET A 273 -1.18 13.13 2.70
N PHE A 274 0.03 12.95 3.26
CA PHE A 274 0.38 11.85 4.17
C PHE A 274 0.86 12.44 5.49
N ARG A 275 0.17 12.15 6.60
CA ARG A 275 0.53 12.67 7.93
C ARG A 275 1.22 11.66 8.82
N LYS A 276 1.11 10.37 8.52
CA LYS A 276 1.85 9.28 9.15
C LYS A 276 2.35 8.34 8.09
N VAL A 277 3.60 7.97 8.21
CA VAL A 277 4.22 6.87 7.45
C VAL A 277 5.11 6.15 8.45
N ASP A 278 4.53 5.21 9.19
CA ASP A 278 5.17 4.53 10.31
C ASP A 278 5.37 3.04 10.00
N ILE A 279 6.51 2.51 10.38
CA ILE A 279 6.84 1.08 10.22
C ILE A 279 7.18 0.46 11.58
N ARG A 280 6.85 -0.81 11.77
CA ARG A 280 7.42 -1.66 12.81
C ARG A 280 7.95 -2.94 12.19
N LEU A 281 9.10 -3.38 12.63
CA LEU A 281 9.75 -4.57 12.12
C LEU A 281 9.34 -5.79 12.93
N PHE A 282 9.16 -6.90 12.25
CA PHE A 282 9.00 -8.20 12.87
C PHE A 282 10.41 -8.82 13.09
N THR A 283 10.61 -9.43 14.25
CA THR A 283 11.84 -10.11 14.66
C THR A 283 11.61 -11.61 14.83
#